data_ed7a8f01288c606c3706936c2e112da6
#
_entry.id   ed7a8f01288c606c3706936c2e112da6
#
_cell.length_a   1.000
_cell.length_b   1.000
_cell.length_c   1.000
_cell.angle_alpha   90.00
_cell.angle_beta   90.00
_cell.angle_gamma   90.00
#
_symmetry.space_group_name_H-M   'P 1'
#
loop_
_entity.id
_entity.type
_entity.pdbx_description
1 polymer ?
#
loop_
_entity_poly.entity_id
_entity_poly.type
_entity_poly.pdbx_seq_one_letter_code
_entity_poly.pdbx_strand_id
1 'polypeptide(L)'
;EDFWKNRDKSADHVVAAMRDTIAQFKEIFGDRFYGEVQWNDIKEQHEGNNLIIQACMEMGVEVISTADSHYPRPDLWKDREMYKRIGWAGKAPAWEEDPNALPESVDEVGYELYPKNGDQMWEGYKKYSSRSKIDYDDTFIRDSIERTHHIAYERVEDFVPDSEVRLPEFVVPEGKTAIQALTGDALKGLKSKGLTDQDYNDRL
;
A
#
# COMPACT_ATOMS: atom_id res chain seq x y z
N GLU A 1 5.14 8.83 -5.51
CA GLU A 1 5.07 10.15 -4.86
C GLU A 1 5.72 11.22 -5.74
N ASP A 2 6.95 11.00 -6.26
CA ASP A 2 7.66 11.97 -7.11
C ASP A 2 6.91 12.29 -8.42
N PHE A 3 6.27 11.29 -9.03
CA PHE A 3 5.40 11.51 -10.18
C PHE A 3 4.25 12.48 -9.84
N TRP A 4 3.51 12.22 -8.76
CA TRP A 4 2.36 13.05 -8.39
C TRP A 4 2.74 14.47 -7.97
N LYS A 5 3.86 14.62 -7.28
CA LYS A 5 4.38 15.95 -6.88
C LYS A 5 4.87 16.79 -8.05
N ASN A 6 5.31 16.15 -9.12
CA ASN A 6 5.96 16.82 -10.26
C ASN A 6 5.22 16.62 -11.58
N ARG A 7 3.98 16.09 -11.56
CA ARG A 7 3.20 15.74 -12.77
C ARG A 7 2.94 16.90 -13.73
N ASP A 8 3.04 18.13 -13.26
CA ASP A 8 2.90 19.36 -14.03
C ASP A 8 4.23 19.84 -14.65
N LYS A 9 5.33 19.14 -14.37
CA LYS A 9 6.65 19.40 -14.91
C LYS A 9 6.93 18.54 -16.15
N SER A 10 8.07 18.77 -16.76
CA SER A 10 8.53 17.91 -17.87
C SER A 10 8.85 16.50 -17.39
N ALA A 11 8.77 15.50 -18.29
CA ALA A 11 9.16 14.13 -18.01
C ALA A 11 10.59 14.02 -17.46
N ASP A 12 11.53 14.77 -18.05
CA ASP A 12 12.93 14.81 -17.59
C ASP A 12 13.06 15.28 -16.14
N HIS A 13 12.23 16.27 -15.73
CA HIS A 13 12.23 16.74 -14.36
C HIS A 13 11.69 15.67 -13.39
N VAL A 14 10.64 14.97 -13.79
CA VAL A 14 10.07 13.85 -12.98
C VAL A 14 11.09 12.73 -12.84
N VAL A 15 11.74 12.32 -13.94
CA VAL A 15 12.77 11.27 -13.92
C VAL A 15 13.97 11.70 -13.06
N ALA A 16 14.38 12.97 -13.11
CA ALA A 16 15.44 13.49 -12.24
C ALA A 16 15.08 13.38 -10.76
N ALA A 17 13.87 13.78 -10.36
CA ALA A 17 13.38 13.63 -8.98
C ALA A 17 13.31 12.15 -8.54
N MET A 18 12.86 11.26 -9.43
CA MET A 18 12.86 9.83 -9.17
C MET A 18 14.28 9.28 -8.96
N ARG A 19 15.26 9.69 -9.77
CA ARG A 19 16.65 9.27 -9.60
C ARG A 19 17.25 9.70 -8.26
N ASP A 20 16.93 10.90 -7.81
CA ASP A 20 17.40 11.38 -6.50
C ASP A 20 16.82 10.52 -5.36
N THR A 21 15.53 10.16 -5.45
CA THR A 21 14.88 9.25 -4.50
C THR A 21 15.47 7.84 -4.58
N ILE A 22 15.64 7.29 -5.79
CA ILE A 22 16.24 5.97 -6.02
C ILE A 22 17.67 5.92 -5.44
N ALA A 23 18.48 6.97 -5.64
CA ALA A 23 19.83 7.02 -5.14
C ALA A 23 19.88 6.87 -3.60
N GLN A 24 18.99 7.58 -2.89
CA GLN A 24 18.90 7.53 -1.44
C GLN A 24 18.52 6.12 -0.94
N PHE A 25 17.52 5.49 -1.54
CA PHE A 25 17.11 4.14 -1.15
C PHE A 25 18.14 3.08 -1.55
N LYS A 26 18.78 3.24 -2.70
CA LYS A 26 19.86 2.33 -3.14
C LYS A 26 21.07 2.41 -2.22
N GLU A 27 21.41 3.57 -1.68
CA GLU A 27 22.47 3.73 -0.68
C GLU A 27 22.17 2.93 0.59
N ILE A 28 20.90 2.89 1.02
CA ILE A 28 20.47 2.20 2.24
C ILE A 28 20.33 0.70 2.04
N PHE A 29 19.66 0.29 0.96
CA PHE A 29 19.22 -1.09 0.75
C PHE A 29 20.05 -1.87 -0.27
N GLY A 30 20.90 -1.19 -1.05
CA GLY A 30 21.74 -1.80 -2.06
C GLY A 30 20.91 -2.50 -3.15
N ASP A 31 21.22 -3.77 -3.38
CA ASP A 31 20.56 -4.65 -4.36
C ASP A 31 19.19 -5.20 -3.88
N ARG A 32 18.77 -4.84 -2.68
CA ARG A 32 17.43 -5.19 -2.13
C ARG A 32 16.38 -4.10 -2.37
N PHE A 33 16.73 -3.05 -3.10
CA PHE A 33 15.82 -2.01 -3.52
C PHE A 33 15.35 -2.25 -4.96
N TYR A 34 14.05 -2.19 -5.18
CA TYR A 34 13.41 -2.44 -6.48
C TYR A 34 12.48 -1.28 -6.84
N GLY A 35 12.39 -0.99 -8.13
CA GLY A 35 11.31 -0.17 -8.65
C GLY A 35 10.02 -1.01 -8.73
N GLU A 36 8.88 -0.41 -8.45
CA GLU A 36 7.59 -1.10 -8.47
C GLU A 36 6.70 -0.53 -9.57
N VAL A 37 6.08 -1.41 -10.35
CA VAL A 37 5.06 -1.09 -11.35
C VAL A 37 3.81 -1.94 -11.15
N GLN A 38 2.66 -1.37 -11.52
CA GLN A 38 1.35 -2.01 -11.38
C GLN A 38 0.55 -1.86 -12.67
N TRP A 39 -0.38 -2.79 -12.93
CA TRP A 39 -1.11 -2.89 -14.18
C TRP A 39 -2.62 -2.76 -13.95
N ASN A 40 -3.13 -1.53 -14.10
CA ASN A 40 -4.55 -1.19 -14.01
C ASN A 40 -4.95 -0.24 -15.14
N ASP A 41 -6.24 -0.03 -15.39
CA ASP A 41 -6.75 0.90 -16.41
C ASP A 41 -6.74 2.35 -15.90
N ILE A 42 -5.57 2.82 -15.50
CA ILE A 42 -5.35 4.16 -14.96
C ILE A 42 -4.23 4.81 -15.78
N LYS A 43 -4.59 5.80 -16.58
CA LYS A 43 -3.66 6.49 -17.47
C LYS A 43 -2.42 7.01 -16.75
N GLU A 44 -2.61 7.69 -15.64
CA GLU A 44 -1.54 8.29 -14.84
C GLU A 44 -0.62 7.23 -14.23
N GLN A 45 -1.15 6.04 -13.91
CA GLN A 45 -0.33 4.92 -13.44
C GLN A 45 0.60 4.43 -14.55
N HIS A 46 0.09 4.31 -15.79
CA HIS A 46 0.93 3.93 -16.93
C HIS A 46 1.99 4.98 -17.26
N GLU A 47 1.64 6.27 -17.20
CA GLU A 47 2.62 7.35 -17.35
C GLU A 47 3.70 7.26 -16.27
N GLY A 48 3.30 7.07 -15.01
CA GLY A 48 4.22 6.86 -13.89
C GLY A 48 5.08 5.62 -14.03
N ASN A 49 4.51 4.48 -14.42
CA ASN A 49 5.25 3.23 -14.68
C ASN A 49 6.35 3.43 -15.71
N ASN A 50 6.06 4.11 -16.82
CA ASN A 50 7.05 4.36 -17.88
C ASN A 50 8.23 5.17 -17.35
N LEU A 51 7.98 6.21 -16.56
CA LEU A 51 9.04 7.05 -15.98
C LEU A 51 9.82 6.33 -14.88
N ILE A 52 9.15 5.47 -14.07
CA ILE A 52 9.81 4.61 -13.07
C ILE A 52 10.75 3.62 -13.76
N ILE A 53 10.29 2.95 -14.82
CA ILE A 53 11.10 2.01 -15.59
C ILE A 53 12.34 2.74 -16.14
N GLN A 54 12.16 3.91 -16.76
CA GLN A 54 13.26 4.71 -17.28
C GLN A 54 14.26 5.06 -16.17
N ALA A 55 13.80 5.62 -15.05
CA ALA A 55 14.67 6.02 -13.94
C ALA A 55 15.43 4.82 -13.35
N CYS A 56 14.75 3.69 -13.19
CA CYS A 56 15.36 2.46 -12.67
C CYS A 56 16.42 1.90 -13.63
N MET A 57 16.16 1.87 -14.93
CA MET A 57 17.13 1.44 -15.93
C MET A 57 18.39 2.33 -15.92
N GLU A 58 18.23 3.67 -15.87
CA GLU A 58 19.32 4.62 -15.78
C GLU A 58 20.16 4.45 -14.50
N MET A 59 19.53 4.06 -13.42
CA MET A 59 20.19 3.87 -12.10
C MET A 59 20.66 2.44 -11.83
N GLY A 60 20.45 1.50 -12.77
CA GLY A 60 20.78 0.10 -12.60
C GLY A 60 20.03 -0.52 -11.41
N VAL A 61 18.75 -0.23 -11.29
CA VAL A 61 17.82 -0.79 -10.32
C VAL A 61 16.84 -1.71 -11.03
N GLU A 62 16.62 -2.88 -10.47
CA GLU A 62 15.66 -3.85 -11.00
C GLU A 62 14.22 -3.40 -10.71
N VAL A 63 13.29 -3.78 -11.60
CA VAL A 63 11.86 -3.47 -11.47
C VAL A 63 11.07 -4.75 -11.19
N ILE A 64 10.06 -4.66 -10.34
CA ILE A 64 9.10 -5.73 -10.07
C ILE A 64 7.68 -5.29 -10.43
N SER A 65 6.86 -6.26 -10.86
CA SER A 65 5.42 -6.06 -11.08
C SER A 65 4.63 -6.57 -9.88
N THR A 66 3.80 -5.73 -9.27
CA THR A 66 2.98 -6.09 -8.11
C THR A 66 1.50 -5.83 -8.36
N ALA A 67 0.63 -6.39 -7.50
CA ALA A 67 -0.82 -6.29 -7.63
C ALA A 67 -1.45 -5.25 -6.69
N ASP A 68 -0.70 -4.71 -5.72
CA ASP A 68 -1.26 -3.82 -4.68
C ASP A 68 -2.54 -4.41 -4.05
N SER A 69 -2.42 -5.63 -3.50
CA SER A 69 -3.57 -6.45 -3.12
C SER A 69 -4.36 -5.86 -1.96
N HIS A 70 -5.66 -5.62 -2.19
CA HIS A 70 -6.60 -5.07 -1.21
C HIS A 70 -7.74 -6.03 -0.86
N TYR A 71 -7.87 -7.13 -1.58
CA TYR A 71 -8.84 -8.20 -1.31
C TYR A 71 -8.28 -9.55 -1.77
N PRO A 72 -8.65 -10.67 -1.14
CA PRO A 72 -7.93 -11.95 -1.31
C PRO A 72 -8.28 -12.73 -2.59
N ARG A 73 -9.40 -12.43 -3.28
CA ARG A 73 -9.86 -13.17 -4.46
C ARG A 73 -10.55 -12.25 -5.47
N PRO A 74 -10.47 -12.56 -6.76
CA PRO A 74 -11.00 -11.70 -7.83
C PRO A 74 -12.51 -11.41 -7.71
N ASP A 75 -13.30 -12.35 -7.15
CA ASP A 75 -14.76 -12.22 -6.97
C ASP A 75 -15.15 -11.19 -5.88
N LEU A 76 -14.23 -10.78 -5.02
CA LEU A 76 -14.50 -9.89 -3.87
C LEU A 76 -14.28 -8.39 -4.15
N TRP A 77 -14.09 -8.00 -5.40
CA TRP A 77 -13.91 -6.60 -5.75
C TRP A 77 -15.11 -5.72 -5.36
N LYS A 78 -16.35 -6.25 -5.45
CA LYS A 78 -17.57 -5.53 -5.03
C LYS A 78 -17.60 -5.26 -3.54
N ASP A 79 -17.17 -6.22 -2.72
CA ASP A 79 -17.11 -6.06 -1.26
C ASP A 79 -16.13 -4.93 -0.89
N ARG A 80 -15.00 -4.86 -1.59
CA ARG A 80 -14.04 -3.76 -1.42
C ARG A 80 -14.64 -2.41 -1.83
N GLU A 81 -15.38 -2.35 -2.95
CA GLU A 81 -16.04 -1.11 -3.37
C GLU A 81 -17.10 -0.67 -2.36
N MET A 82 -17.86 -1.60 -1.81
CA MET A 82 -18.81 -1.32 -0.72
C MET A 82 -18.07 -0.82 0.54
N TYR A 83 -16.96 -1.45 0.91
CA TYR A 83 -16.16 -1.02 2.06
C TYR A 83 -15.65 0.42 1.89
N LYS A 84 -15.20 0.79 0.69
CA LYS A 84 -14.80 2.17 0.37
C LYS A 84 -15.96 3.16 0.62
N ARG A 85 -17.18 2.82 0.17
CA ARG A 85 -18.35 3.68 0.38
C ARG A 85 -18.67 3.88 1.85
N ILE A 86 -18.54 2.85 2.67
CA ILE A 86 -18.67 2.96 4.13
C ILE A 86 -17.62 3.92 4.69
N GLY A 87 -16.38 3.79 4.26
CA GLY A 87 -15.29 4.68 4.66
C GLY A 87 -15.47 6.14 4.21
N TRP A 88 -16.17 6.35 3.10
CA TRP A 88 -16.45 7.67 2.53
C TRP A 88 -17.78 8.27 2.97
N ALA A 89 -18.57 7.59 3.79
CA ALA A 89 -19.88 8.09 4.23
C ALA A 89 -19.78 9.54 4.71
N GLY A 90 -20.45 10.46 3.97
CA GLY A 90 -20.40 11.91 4.19
C GLY A 90 -19.07 12.60 3.78
N LYS A 91 -18.14 11.90 3.13
CA LYS A 91 -16.82 12.41 2.70
C LYS A 91 -16.43 11.95 1.30
N ALA A 92 -17.41 11.56 0.46
CA ALA A 92 -17.13 11.10 -0.88
C ALA A 92 -16.30 12.14 -1.67
N PRO A 93 -15.29 11.70 -2.44
CA PRO A 93 -14.53 12.61 -3.30
C PRO A 93 -15.46 13.33 -4.31
N ALA A 94 -15.13 14.58 -4.63
CA ALA A 94 -15.94 15.41 -5.52
C ALA A 94 -16.06 14.89 -6.97
N TRP A 95 -15.20 13.94 -7.37
CA TRP A 95 -15.26 13.30 -8.69
C TRP A 95 -16.27 12.15 -8.78
N GLU A 96 -16.84 11.71 -7.66
CA GLU A 96 -17.80 10.62 -7.62
C GLU A 96 -19.20 11.19 -7.78
N GLU A 97 -19.82 10.94 -8.94
CA GLU A 97 -21.15 11.47 -9.28
C GLU A 97 -22.24 10.91 -8.35
N ASP A 98 -22.15 9.62 -8.00
CA ASP A 98 -22.99 8.96 -7.00
C ASP A 98 -22.12 8.10 -6.06
N PRO A 99 -21.75 8.61 -4.89
CA PRO A 99 -20.92 7.86 -3.95
C PRO A 99 -21.60 6.60 -3.39
N ASN A 100 -22.88 6.40 -3.61
CA ASN A 100 -23.62 5.21 -3.19
C ASN A 100 -23.77 4.16 -4.32
N ALA A 101 -23.57 4.54 -5.58
CA ALA A 101 -23.62 3.62 -6.68
C ALA A 101 -22.42 2.69 -6.64
N LEU A 102 -22.66 1.40 -6.83
CA LEU A 102 -21.60 0.41 -7.03
C LEU A 102 -21.39 0.19 -8.53
N PRO A 103 -20.13 0.06 -9.00
CA PRO A 103 -19.85 -0.31 -10.37
C PRO A 103 -20.53 -1.64 -10.75
N GLU A 104 -20.93 -1.79 -11.98
CA GLU A 104 -21.56 -3.03 -12.49
C GLU A 104 -20.51 -4.10 -12.78
N SER A 105 -19.30 -3.68 -13.17
CA SER A 105 -18.20 -4.57 -13.54
C SER A 105 -16.85 -4.09 -13.02
N VAL A 106 -15.88 -5.01 -12.95
CA VAL A 106 -14.50 -4.68 -12.63
C VAL A 106 -13.84 -3.78 -13.69
N ASP A 107 -14.31 -3.82 -14.92
CA ASP A 107 -13.81 -2.96 -15.98
C ASP A 107 -14.20 -1.49 -15.78
N GLU A 108 -15.35 -1.20 -15.16
CA GLU A 108 -15.73 0.16 -14.76
C GLU A 108 -14.87 0.68 -13.60
N VAL A 109 -14.44 -0.21 -12.71
CA VAL A 109 -13.53 0.15 -11.62
C VAL A 109 -12.15 0.53 -12.15
N GLY A 110 -11.70 -0.14 -13.23
CA GLY A 110 -10.41 0.10 -13.85
C GLY A 110 -9.21 -0.47 -13.10
N TYR A 111 -9.42 -1.25 -12.03
CA TYR A 111 -8.34 -1.91 -11.29
C TYR A 111 -8.76 -3.26 -10.71
N GLU A 112 -7.79 -4.15 -10.61
CA GLU A 112 -7.93 -5.49 -10.06
C GLU A 112 -6.87 -5.74 -9.00
N LEU A 113 -7.22 -5.56 -7.72
CA LEU A 113 -6.29 -5.50 -6.59
C LEU A 113 -6.36 -6.76 -5.71
N TYR A 114 -6.17 -7.92 -6.31
CA TYR A 114 -6.06 -9.20 -5.61
C TYR A 114 -4.69 -9.84 -5.86
N PRO A 115 -4.22 -10.77 -4.99
CA PRO A 115 -2.96 -11.47 -5.21
C PRO A 115 -2.98 -12.27 -6.50
N LYS A 116 -2.16 -11.87 -7.48
CA LYS A 116 -2.07 -12.51 -8.81
C LYS A 116 -0.86 -13.45 -8.87
N ASN A 117 -1.05 -14.62 -9.48
CA ASN A 117 0.09 -15.41 -9.94
C ASN A 117 0.71 -14.80 -11.21
N GLY A 118 1.82 -15.38 -11.70
CA GLY A 118 2.55 -14.85 -12.86
C GLY A 118 1.69 -14.73 -14.12
N ASP A 119 0.87 -15.75 -14.42
CA ASP A 119 -0.01 -15.73 -15.58
C ASP A 119 -1.09 -14.65 -15.48
N GLN A 120 -1.74 -14.55 -14.33
CA GLN A 120 -2.75 -13.51 -14.06
C GLN A 120 -2.15 -12.10 -14.10
N MET A 121 -0.91 -11.94 -13.62
CA MET A 121 -0.20 -10.66 -13.70
C MET A 121 0.11 -10.31 -15.17
N TRP A 122 0.55 -11.28 -15.95
CA TRP A 122 0.79 -11.12 -17.38
C TRP A 122 -0.47 -10.77 -18.15
N GLU A 123 -1.58 -11.46 -17.89
CA GLU A 123 -2.89 -11.15 -18.48
C GLU A 123 -3.34 -9.73 -18.13
N GLY A 124 -3.21 -9.31 -16.86
CA GLY A 124 -3.53 -7.96 -16.42
C GLY A 124 -2.67 -6.91 -17.13
N TYR A 125 -1.36 -7.15 -17.23
CA TYR A 125 -0.47 -6.31 -18.00
C TYR A 125 -0.92 -6.17 -19.47
N LYS A 126 -1.14 -7.27 -20.17
CA LYS A 126 -1.56 -7.26 -21.58
C LYS A 126 -2.93 -6.59 -21.78
N LYS A 127 -3.86 -6.81 -20.86
CA LYS A 127 -5.21 -6.20 -20.89
C LYS A 127 -5.12 -4.68 -20.77
N TYR A 128 -4.42 -4.17 -19.77
CA TYR A 128 -4.45 -2.75 -19.44
C TYR A 128 -3.40 -1.93 -20.19
N SER A 129 -2.23 -2.50 -20.48
CA SER A 129 -1.21 -1.80 -21.28
C SER A 129 -1.68 -1.51 -22.70
N SER A 130 -2.49 -2.40 -23.29
CA SER A 130 -3.06 -2.19 -24.63
C SER A 130 -3.95 -0.93 -24.72
N ARG A 131 -4.49 -0.46 -23.60
CA ARG A 131 -5.33 0.75 -23.52
C ARG A 131 -4.52 2.01 -23.27
N SER A 132 -3.30 1.89 -22.73
CA SER A 132 -2.47 3.03 -22.30
C SER A 132 -1.79 3.79 -23.44
N LYS A 133 -1.66 3.20 -24.63
CA LYS A 133 -0.87 3.69 -25.77
C LYS A 133 0.64 3.84 -25.49
N ILE A 134 1.15 3.26 -24.41
CA ILE A 134 2.57 3.19 -24.09
C ILE A 134 3.09 1.86 -24.61
N ASP A 135 4.18 1.92 -25.37
CA ASP A 135 4.85 0.72 -25.91
C ASP A 135 5.86 0.22 -24.88
N TYR A 136 5.45 -0.84 -24.13
CA TYR A 136 6.33 -1.49 -23.18
C TYR A 136 7.09 -2.65 -23.81
N ASP A 137 8.33 -2.87 -23.38
CA ASP A 137 9.07 -4.08 -23.72
C ASP A 137 8.50 -5.29 -22.97
N ASP A 138 7.80 -6.16 -23.70
CA ASP A 138 7.18 -7.37 -23.17
C ASP A 138 8.20 -8.28 -22.45
N THR A 139 9.44 -8.35 -22.92
CA THR A 139 10.49 -9.13 -22.27
C THR A 139 10.86 -8.55 -20.92
N PHE A 140 11.08 -7.24 -20.87
CA PHE A 140 11.35 -6.52 -19.63
C PHE A 140 10.23 -6.70 -18.60
N ILE A 141 8.96 -6.61 -19.03
CA ILE A 141 7.82 -6.77 -18.13
C ILE A 141 7.70 -8.20 -17.64
N ARG A 142 7.92 -9.20 -18.51
CA ARG A 142 7.94 -10.62 -18.10
C ARG A 142 9.01 -10.85 -17.02
N ASP A 143 10.20 -10.33 -17.23
CA ASP A 143 11.28 -10.43 -16.25
C ASP A 143 10.92 -9.76 -14.92
N SER A 144 10.20 -8.63 -14.95
CA SER A 144 9.73 -7.94 -13.74
C SER A 144 8.69 -8.75 -12.94
N ILE A 145 7.89 -9.57 -13.61
CA ILE A 145 6.93 -10.48 -13.00
C ILE A 145 7.67 -11.68 -12.38
N GLU A 146 8.54 -12.34 -13.15
CA GLU A 146 9.32 -13.50 -12.69
C GLU A 146 10.24 -13.16 -11.50
N ARG A 147 10.74 -11.93 -11.47
CA ARG A 147 11.62 -11.46 -10.38
C ARG A 147 10.94 -11.52 -9.01
N THR A 148 9.61 -11.37 -8.93
CA THR A 148 8.89 -11.53 -7.66
C THR A 148 9.00 -12.95 -7.10
N HIS A 149 8.98 -13.96 -7.99
CA HIS A 149 9.20 -15.35 -7.60
C HIS A 149 10.65 -15.56 -7.11
N HIS A 150 11.65 -15.08 -7.87
CA HIS A 150 13.05 -15.13 -7.47
C HIS A 150 13.29 -14.50 -6.09
N ILE A 151 12.71 -13.31 -5.84
CA ILE A 151 12.84 -12.66 -4.53
C ILE A 151 12.25 -13.55 -3.42
N ALA A 152 11.04 -14.08 -3.62
CA ALA A 152 10.34 -14.84 -2.59
C ALA A 152 11.04 -16.18 -2.24
N TYR A 153 11.62 -16.86 -3.23
CA TYR A 153 12.17 -18.21 -3.04
C TYR A 153 13.69 -18.26 -2.90
N GLU A 154 14.41 -17.27 -3.39
CA GLU A 154 15.88 -17.30 -3.40
C GLU A 154 16.53 -16.21 -2.54
N ARG A 155 15.83 -15.09 -2.30
CA ARG A 155 16.38 -13.95 -1.55
C ARG A 155 15.80 -13.78 -0.15
N VAL A 156 14.63 -14.32 0.10
CA VAL A 156 14.01 -14.30 1.45
C VAL A 156 14.49 -15.55 2.18
N GLU A 157 15.23 -15.36 3.27
CA GLU A 157 15.65 -16.44 4.16
C GLU A 157 14.47 -16.94 4.98
N ASP A 158 14.55 -18.22 5.41
CA ASP A 158 13.58 -18.78 6.36
C ASP A 158 13.61 -17.97 7.66
N PHE A 159 12.48 -17.35 7.97
CA PHE A 159 12.32 -16.54 9.17
C PHE A 159 11.18 -17.09 10.03
N VAL A 160 11.49 -17.43 11.25
CA VAL A 160 10.50 -17.77 12.26
C VAL A 160 10.26 -16.53 13.13
N PRO A 161 9.08 -15.90 13.05
CA PRO A 161 8.78 -14.76 13.90
C PRO A 161 8.90 -15.12 15.38
N ASP A 162 9.43 -14.21 16.19
CA ASP A 162 9.39 -14.34 17.63
C ASP A 162 7.93 -14.34 18.08
N SER A 163 7.47 -15.49 18.61
CA SER A 163 6.09 -15.67 19.07
C SER A 163 5.90 -15.28 20.55
N GLU A 164 6.94 -14.81 21.22
CA GLU A 164 6.82 -14.33 22.58
C GLU A 164 5.96 -13.07 22.66
N VAL A 165 5.01 -13.06 23.58
CA VAL A 165 4.19 -11.88 23.85
C VAL A 165 5.06 -10.84 24.54
N ARG A 166 5.47 -9.82 23.84
CA ARG A 166 6.17 -8.65 24.39
C ARG A 166 5.17 -7.57 24.73
N LEU A 167 4.81 -7.46 25.99
CA LEU A 167 4.06 -6.31 26.47
C LEU A 167 5.02 -5.14 26.71
N PRO A 168 4.64 -3.92 26.34
CA PRO A 168 5.44 -2.74 26.68
C PRO A 168 5.57 -2.61 28.21
N GLU A 169 6.78 -2.38 28.69
CA GLU A 169 7.01 -2.10 30.09
C GLU A 169 6.37 -0.75 30.48
N PHE A 170 5.48 -0.80 31.46
CA PHE A 170 4.93 0.40 32.06
C PHE A 170 5.85 0.86 33.21
N VAL A 171 6.41 2.05 33.03
CA VAL A 171 7.22 2.67 34.10
C VAL A 171 6.29 3.14 35.20
N VAL A 172 6.27 2.38 36.31
CA VAL A 172 5.47 2.75 37.47
C VAL A 172 6.07 3.98 38.13
N PRO A 173 5.27 5.03 38.41
CA PRO A 173 5.76 6.21 39.11
C PRO A 173 6.38 5.88 40.48
N GLU A 174 7.46 6.58 40.84
CA GLU A 174 8.14 6.34 42.08
C GLU A 174 7.19 6.39 43.31
N GLY A 175 7.34 5.43 44.22
CA GLY A 175 6.49 5.31 45.40
C GLY A 175 5.11 4.71 45.18
N LYS A 176 4.81 4.22 43.99
CA LYS A 176 3.52 3.54 43.67
C LYS A 176 3.72 2.10 43.25
N THR A 177 2.70 1.30 43.45
CA THR A 177 2.55 -0.01 42.77
C THR A 177 1.88 0.17 41.40
N ALA A 178 2.03 -0.79 40.49
CA ALA A 178 1.36 -0.79 39.20
C ALA A 178 -0.17 -0.66 39.33
N ILE A 179 -0.76 -1.35 40.31
CA ILE A 179 -2.21 -1.28 40.60
C ILE A 179 -2.58 0.15 41.04
N GLN A 180 -1.82 0.77 41.93
CA GLN A 180 -2.12 2.12 42.38
C GLN A 180 -2.01 3.15 41.25
N ALA A 181 -1.06 2.98 40.34
CA ALA A 181 -0.93 3.82 39.16
C ALA A 181 -2.12 3.65 38.22
N LEU A 182 -2.49 2.39 37.91
CA LEU A 182 -3.62 2.06 37.04
C LEU A 182 -4.95 2.59 37.63
N THR A 183 -5.22 2.32 38.90
CA THR A 183 -6.44 2.81 39.59
C THR A 183 -6.49 4.34 39.55
N GLY A 184 -5.37 5.00 39.81
CA GLY A 184 -5.29 6.47 39.75
C GLY A 184 -5.60 7.04 38.37
N ASP A 185 -5.13 6.40 37.31
CA ASP A 185 -5.40 6.83 35.92
C ASP A 185 -6.82 6.49 35.49
N ALA A 186 -7.36 5.36 35.91
CA ALA A 186 -8.76 5.00 35.68
C ALA A 186 -9.71 6.01 36.35
N LEU A 187 -9.46 6.38 37.62
CA LEU A 187 -10.25 7.40 38.33
C LEU A 187 -10.17 8.78 37.64
N LYS A 188 -9.01 9.18 37.14
CA LYS A 188 -8.88 10.39 36.32
C LYS A 188 -9.70 10.30 35.03
N GLY A 189 -9.68 9.15 34.39
CA GLY A 189 -10.47 8.86 33.18
C GLY A 189 -11.97 8.98 33.44
N LEU A 190 -12.49 8.38 34.51
CA LEU A 190 -13.90 8.52 34.91
C LEU A 190 -14.29 9.99 35.12
N LYS A 191 -13.47 10.71 35.88
CA LYS A 191 -13.72 12.13 36.15
C LYS A 191 -13.72 12.98 34.88
N SER A 192 -12.76 12.75 33.96
CA SER A 192 -12.67 13.51 32.70
C SER A 192 -13.84 13.25 31.75
N LYS A 193 -14.43 12.05 31.83
CA LYS A 193 -15.60 11.63 31.04
C LYS A 193 -16.95 11.96 31.74
N GLY A 194 -16.93 12.50 32.95
CA GLY A 194 -18.16 12.80 33.71
C GLY A 194 -18.93 11.56 34.14
N LEU A 195 -18.28 10.40 34.23
CA LEU A 195 -18.90 9.12 34.64
C LEU A 195 -18.89 9.04 36.17
N THR A 196 -20.05 9.35 36.79
CA THR A 196 -20.20 9.47 38.25
C THR A 196 -21.02 8.35 38.88
N ASP A 197 -21.62 7.44 38.09
CA ASP A 197 -22.44 6.38 38.57
C ASP A 197 -21.63 5.37 39.41
N GLN A 198 -22.25 4.86 40.46
CA GLN A 198 -21.61 3.92 41.40
C GLN A 198 -21.09 2.65 40.66
N ASP A 199 -21.84 2.17 39.69
CA ASP A 199 -21.47 1.01 38.89
C ASP A 199 -20.09 1.11 38.21
N TYR A 200 -19.66 2.36 37.83
CA TYR A 200 -18.34 2.57 37.28
C TYR A 200 -17.23 2.50 38.34
N ASN A 201 -17.53 2.98 39.55
CA ASN A 201 -16.59 2.92 40.67
C ASN A 201 -16.42 1.51 41.16
N ASP A 202 -17.49 0.71 41.17
CA ASP A 202 -17.48 -0.70 41.65
C ASP A 202 -16.72 -1.65 40.71
N ARG A 203 -16.44 -1.21 39.48
CA ARG A 203 -15.65 -1.97 38.48
C ARG A 203 -14.16 -1.63 38.50
N LEU A 204 -13.74 -0.65 39.25
CA LEU A 204 -12.33 -0.28 39.45
C LEU A 204 -11.67 -1.10 40.58
#